data_e661ed9a0cecd5b8aadf6f6d6f678b77
#
_entry.id   e661ed9a0cecd5b8aadf6f6d6f678b77
#
_cell.length_a   1.000
_cell.length_b   1.000
_cell.length_c   1.000
_cell.angle_alpha   90.00
_cell.angle_beta   90.00
_cell.angle_gamma   90.00
#
_symmetry.space_group_name_H-M   'P 1'
#
loop_
_entity.id
_entity.type
_entity.pdbx_description
1 polymer ?
#
loop_
_entity_poly.entity_id
_entity_poly.type
_entity_poly.pdbx_seq_one_letter_code
_entity_poly.pdbx_strand_id
1 'polypeptide(L)'
;MSNELLKSTIKKENPVKNFQNYLESARAQIQMALPKHLNVERMIRVACTEYSKNKDLMQCDKASIYQAIIQAAQLGLEIGIMGQAYLIPFKNNKTGRTECQFMPGYRGLLSLARRSGEITSLETDIVYENDHFDLTLGIEKKIEHKPFLGEERGAIILVYGVAKFKDGGCHFEWMTISDVEKIKRKSRGAASAYSPWNTDYAQMVRKTMIRRIVNYLPMSIELSNAIQISDAAEDGKKAFIEADIVMTDEEEQQPEINQEIKGETA
;
A
#
# COMPACT_ATOMS: atom_id res chain seq x y z
N MET A 1 -11.05 -24.62 52.54
CA MET A 1 -11.97 -23.75 51.81
C MET A 1 -11.32 -22.37 51.69
N SER A 2 -10.53 -22.05 50.70
CA SER A 2 -10.05 -20.67 50.44
C SER A 2 -9.10 -20.57 49.21
N ASN A 3 -9.26 -21.41 48.17
CA ASN A 3 -8.39 -21.30 47.01
C ASN A 3 -9.16 -21.25 45.66
N GLU A 4 -10.47 -21.02 45.70
CA GLU A 4 -11.31 -20.89 44.46
C GLU A 4 -11.73 -19.46 44.11
N LEU A 5 -11.42 -18.49 44.95
CA LEU A 5 -11.87 -17.10 44.76
C LEU A 5 -10.87 -16.19 44.01
N LEU A 6 -9.72 -16.71 43.58
CA LEU A 6 -8.71 -15.94 42.84
C LEU A 6 -8.62 -16.25 41.33
N LYS A 7 -9.57 -17.02 40.80
CA LYS A 7 -9.80 -17.10 39.35
C LYS A 7 -10.74 -15.98 38.86
N SER A 8 -10.60 -14.79 39.43
CA SER A 8 -11.31 -13.61 38.94
C SER A 8 -10.73 -13.20 37.58
N THR A 9 -11.44 -13.55 36.54
CA THR A 9 -11.79 -12.68 35.42
C THR A 9 -10.67 -11.77 34.93
N ILE A 10 -9.59 -12.33 34.38
CA ILE A 10 -8.84 -11.64 33.37
C ILE A 10 -9.79 -11.61 32.15
N LYS A 11 -10.60 -10.56 32.04
CA LYS A 11 -11.31 -10.22 30.80
C LYS A 11 -10.21 -10.17 29.73
N LYS A 12 -10.14 -11.17 28.86
CA LYS A 12 -9.31 -11.09 27.65
C LYS A 12 -9.76 -9.82 26.93
N GLU A 13 -9.00 -8.76 27.10
CA GLU A 13 -9.25 -7.51 26.40
C GLU A 13 -9.31 -7.81 24.91
N ASN A 14 -10.38 -7.37 24.26
CA ASN A 14 -10.56 -7.59 22.82
C ASN A 14 -9.49 -6.77 22.08
N PRO A 15 -8.51 -7.40 21.41
CA PRO A 15 -7.38 -6.69 20.80
C PRO A 15 -7.85 -5.66 19.77
N VAL A 16 -8.98 -5.91 19.09
CA VAL A 16 -9.57 -4.98 18.12
C VAL A 16 -10.12 -3.75 18.82
N LYS A 17 -10.76 -3.91 19.99
CA LYS A 17 -11.27 -2.78 20.77
C LYS A 17 -10.12 -1.92 21.30
N ASN A 18 -9.05 -2.54 21.77
CA ASN A 18 -7.85 -1.82 22.23
C ASN A 18 -7.19 -1.06 21.10
N PHE A 19 -7.13 -1.64 19.92
CA PHE A 19 -6.62 -0.96 18.74
C PHE A 19 -7.53 0.19 18.29
N GLN A 20 -8.85 0.00 18.35
CA GLN A 20 -9.80 1.07 18.07
C GLN A 20 -9.62 2.25 19.04
N ASN A 21 -9.53 1.98 20.35
CA ASN A 21 -9.28 3.02 21.35
C ASN A 21 -7.97 3.78 21.09
N TYR A 22 -6.92 3.07 20.68
CA TYR A 22 -5.64 3.66 20.33
C TYR A 22 -5.77 4.60 19.12
N LEU A 23 -6.49 4.20 18.05
CA LEU A 23 -6.73 5.08 16.89
C LEU A 23 -7.65 6.26 17.23
N GLU A 24 -8.65 6.06 18.10
CA GLU A 24 -9.52 7.15 18.57
C GLU A 24 -8.74 8.19 19.39
N SER A 25 -7.76 7.80 20.20
CA SER A 25 -6.88 8.75 20.90
C SER A 25 -6.04 9.59 19.93
N ALA A 26 -5.69 9.05 18.78
CA ALA A 26 -4.95 9.74 17.71
C ALA A 26 -5.86 10.38 16.65
N ARG A 27 -7.17 10.45 16.88
CA ARG A 27 -8.18 10.93 15.91
C ARG A 27 -7.85 12.29 15.32
N ALA A 28 -7.39 13.22 16.16
CA ALA A 28 -7.07 14.59 15.71
C ALA A 28 -5.92 14.60 14.67
N GLN A 29 -4.87 13.82 14.92
CA GLN A 29 -3.72 13.70 14.01
C GLN A 29 -4.13 13.04 12.68
N ILE A 30 -4.94 11.98 12.73
CA ILE A 30 -5.47 11.34 11.52
C ILE A 30 -6.34 12.34 10.75
N GLN A 31 -7.19 13.12 11.42
CA GLN A 31 -8.04 14.14 10.80
C GLN A 31 -7.21 15.23 10.11
N MET A 32 -6.12 15.69 10.72
CA MET A 32 -5.22 16.68 10.12
C MET A 32 -4.51 16.16 8.88
N ALA A 33 -4.19 14.86 8.84
CA ALA A 33 -3.55 14.22 7.70
C ALA A 33 -4.51 13.96 6.52
N LEU A 34 -5.82 13.91 6.78
CA LEU A 34 -6.81 13.56 5.77
C LEU A 34 -7.17 14.75 4.87
N PRO A 35 -7.25 14.53 3.54
CA PRO A 35 -7.89 15.49 2.63
C PRO A 35 -9.36 15.73 3.02
N LYS A 36 -9.88 16.92 2.73
CA LYS A 36 -11.24 17.37 3.10
C LYS A 36 -12.37 16.43 2.64
N HIS A 37 -12.16 15.67 1.59
CA HIS A 37 -13.16 14.76 1.02
C HIS A 37 -13.22 13.39 1.70
N LEU A 38 -12.30 13.10 2.64
CA LEU A 38 -12.28 11.83 3.38
C LEU A 38 -12.71 12.04 4.84
N ASN A 39 -13.33 11.00 5.39
CA ASN A 39 -13.88 11.00 6.74
C ASN A 39 -13.00 10.18 7.68
N VAL A 40 -12.58 10.78 8.81
CA VAL A 40 -11.73 10.12 9.81
C VAL A 40 -12.38 8.89 10.43
N GLU A 41 -13.71 8.95 10.69
CA GLU A 41 -14.44 7.82 11.27
C GLU A 41 -14.44 6.61 10.35
N ARG A 42 -14.60 6.87 9.04
CA ARG A 42 -14.50 5.83 8.02
C ARG A 42 -13.09 5.24 7.99
N MET A 43 -12.04 6.07 8.02
CA MET A 43 -10.65 5.62 8.03
C MET A 43 -10.36 4.72 9.22
N ILE A 44 -10.72 5.13 10.44
CA ILE A 44 -10.55 4.35 11.67
C ILE A 44 -11.30 3.02 11.58
N ARG A 45 -12.56 3.05 11.16
CA ARG A 45 -13.38 1.84 11.04
C ARG A 45 -12.82 0.85 10.04
N VAL A 46 -12.35 1.32 8.88
CA VAL A 46 -11.74 0.46 7.85
C VAL A 46 -10.41 -0.11 8.35
N ALA A 47 -9.57 0.68 9.01
CA ALA A 47 -8.33 0.22 9.61
C ALA A 47 -8.58 -0.87 10.67
N CYS A 48 -9.57 -0.69 11.55
CA CYS A 48 -9.98 -1.72 12.53
C CYS A 48 -10.50 -2.99 11.85
N THR A 49 -11.21 -2.86 10.73
CA THR A 49 -11.70 -4.00 9.95
C THR A 49 -10.55 -4.80 9.36
N GLU A 50 -9.58 -4.14 8.74
CA GLU A 50 -8.39 -4.81 8.17
C GLU A 50 -7.52 -5.43 9.28
N TYR A 51 -7.36 -4.74 10.41
CA TYR A 51 -6.68 -5.28 11.59
C TYR A 51 -7.34 -6.55 12.10
N SER A 52 -8.69 -6.59 12.15
CA SER A 52 -9.44 -7.75 12.64
C SER A 52 -9.38 -8.96 11.70
N LYS A 53 -9.25 -8.74 10.39
CA LYS A 53 -9.20 -9.80 9.38
C LYS A 53 -7.83 -10.45 9.27
N ASN A 54 -6.77 -9.71 9.55
CA ASN A 54 -5.40 -10.17 9.35
C ASN A 54 -4.71 -10.40 10.70
N LYS A 55 -4.53 -11.68 11.07
CA LYS A 55 -3.87 -12.06 12.32
C LYS A 55 -2.41 -11.61 12.40
N ASP A 56 -1.73 -11.48 11.27
CA ASP A 56 -0.35 -11.01 11.24
C ASP A 56 -0.25 -9.52 11.52
N LEU A 57 -1.27 -8.72 11.13
CA LEU A 57 -1.38 -7.31 11.55
C LEU A 57 -1.56 -7.17 13.06
N MET A 58 -2.26 -8.11 13.70
CA MET A 58 -2.41 -8.09 15.17
C MET A 58 -1.09 -8.32 15.91
N GLN A 59 -0.07 -8.88 15.25
CA GLN A 59 1.27 -9.10 15.80
C GLN A 59 2.22 -7.94 15.52
N CYS A 60 1.82 -7.01 14.66
CA CYS A 60 2.62 -5.83 14.36
C CYS A 60 2.64 -4.85 15.52
N ASP A 61 3.76 -4.14 15.63
CA ASP A 61 3.86 -2.97 16.48
C ASP A 61 2.78 -1.93 16.13
N LYS A 62 2.02 -1.48 17.14
CA LYS A 62 0.88 -0.56 16.94
C LYS A 62 1.30 0.77 16.35
N ALA A 63 2.47 1.28 16.75
CA ALA A 63 3.01 2.53 16.20
C ALA A 63 3.29 2.40 14.70
N SER A 64 3.81 1.26 14.25
CA SER A 64 4.03 1.02 12.82
C SER A 64 2.73 0.95 12.01
N ILE A 65 1.66 0.38 12.60
CA ILE A 65 0.34 0.37 11.95
C ILE A 65 -0.22 1.80 11.87
N TYR A 66 -0.09 2.56 12.94
CA TYR A 66 -0.51 3.96 12.97
C TYR A 66 0.21 4.79 11.91
N GLN A 67 1.54 4.68 11.81
CA GLN A 67 2.33 5.35 10.76
C GLN A 67 1.84 4.99 9.36
N ALA A 68 1.55 3.72 9.10
CA ALA A 68 1.01 3.26 7.83
C ALA A 68 -0.38 3.85 7.52
N ILE A 69 -1.22 4.04 8.54
CA ILE A 69 -2.54 4.69 8.42
C ILE A 69 -2.37 6.18 8.13
N ILE A 70 -1.44 6.87 8.78
CA ILE A 70 -1.14 8.29 8.52
C ILE A 70 -0.66 8.47 7.07
N GLN A 71 0.23 7.63 6.57
CA GLN A 71 0.66 7.67 5.16
C GLN A 71 -0.51 7.50 4.18
N ALA A 72 -1.40 6.54 4.46
CA ALA A 72 -2.63 6.37 3.67
C ALA A 72 -3.52 7.62 3.72
N ALA A 73 -3.65 8.24 4.90
CA ALA A 73 -4.43 9.45 5.11
C ALA A 73 -3.84 10.64 4.34
N GLN A 74 -2.53 10.89 4.42
CA GLN A 74 -1.84 11.95 3.70
C GLN A 74 -2.01 11.86 2.19
N LEU A 75 -1.97 10.64 1.65
CA LEU A 75 -2.22 10.40 0.22
C LEU A 75 -3.72 10.40 -0.13
N GLY A 76 -4.58 10.42 0.88
CA GLY A 76 -6.02 10.31 0.68
C GLY A 76 -6.42 8.99 0.01
N LEU A 77 -5.78 7.88 0.38
CA LEU A 77 -6.06 6.55 -0.13
C LEU A 77 -6.82 5.71 0.89
N GLU A 78 -7.88 5.04 0.45
CA GLU A 78 -8.61 4.10 1.30
C GLU A 78 -7.86 2.77 1.43
N ILE A 79 -7.74 2.28 2.67
CA ILE A 79 -7.13 0.99 2.99
C ILE A 79 -8.12 -0.14 2.69
N GLY A 80 -7.63 -1.29 2.20
CA GLY A 80 -8.39 -2.54 2.10
C GLY A 80 -9.20 -2.72 0.82
N ILE A 81 -10.51 -2.95 0.91
CA ILE A 81 -11.36 -3.53 -0.14
C ILE A 81 -11.28 -2.82 -1.49
N MET A 82 -11.13 -1.51 -1.50
CA MET A 82 -11.03 -0.74 -2.75
C MET A 82 -9.72 -0.98 -3.51
N GLY A 83 -8.74 -1.63 -2.87
CA GLY A 83 -7.43 -1.90 -3.47
C GLY A 83 -6.60 -0.66 -3.77
N GLN A 84 -6.90 0.47 -3.10
CA GLN A 84 -6.12 1.70 -3.22
C GLN A 84 -4.87 1.67 -2.34
N ALA A 85 -4.96 1.05 -1.17
CA ALA A 85 -3.87 0.92 -0.21
C ALA A 85 -3.99 -0.38 0.59
N TYR A 86 -2.85 -0.89 1.02
CA TYR A 86 -2.74 -2.10 1.83
C TYR A 86 -1.85 -1.86 3.03
N LEU A 87 -2.18 -2.54 4.14
CA LEU A 87 -1.35 -2.68 5.33
C LEU A 87 -0.66 -4.04 5.26
N ILE A 88 0.65 -4.06 5.08
CA ILE A 88 1.42 -5.29 4.87
C ILE A 88 2.30 -5.56 6.07
N PRO A 89 2.06 -6.65 6.83
CA PRO A 89 2.97 -7.10 7.87
C PRO A 89 4.31 -7.54 7.27
N PHE A 90 5.41 -7.16 7.89
CA PHE A 90 6.72 -7.66 7.54
C PHE A 90 7.59 -7.80 8.78
N LYS A 91 8.50 -8.77 8.77
CA LYS A 91 9.47 -8.97 9.83
C LYS A 91 10.69 -8.08 9.59
N ASN A 92 10.95 -7.17 10.51
CA ASN A 92 12.15 -6.35 10.47
C ASN A 92 13.33 -7.17 11.05
N ASN A 93 14.23 -7.59 10.19
CA ASN A 93 15.38 -8.42 10.59
C ASN A 93 16.38 -7.68 11.50
N LYS A 94 16.39 -6.34 11.51
CA LYS A 94 17.27 -5.54 12.37
C LYS A 94 16.73 -5.46 13.81
N THR A 95 15.42 -5.30 13.97
CA THR A 95 14.77 -5.16 15.28
C THR A 95 14.18 -6.48 15.79
N GLY A 96 14.05 -7.49 14.94
CA GLY A 96 13.38 -8.76 15.23
C GLY A 96 11.86 -8.64 15.39
N ARG A 97 11.29 -7.44 15.28
CA ARG A 97 9.85 -7.17 15.45
C ARG A 97 9.08 -7.33 14.16
N THR A 98 7.81 -7.66 14.26
CA THR A 98 6.87 -7.58 13.14
C THR A 98 6.31 -6.17 13.08
N GLU A 99 6.48 -5.52 11.95
CA GLU A 99 6.08 -4.14 11.70
C GLU A 99 5.08 -4.10 10.55
N CYS A 100 4.27 -3.05 10.49
CA CYS A 100 3.36 -2.80 9.39
C CYS A 100 4.00 -1.82 8.40
N GLN A 101 3.85 -2.10 7.11
CA GLN A 101 4.24 -1.22 6.03
C GLN A 101 3.01 -0.82 5.22
N PHE A 102 2.87 0.46 4.94
CA PHE A 102 1.90 0.96 3.97
C PHE A 102 2.37 0.64 2.55
N MET A 103 1.45 0.17 1.71
CA MET A 103 1.71 -0.11 0.29
C MET A 103 0.58 0.46 -0.57
N PRO A 104 0.86 1.46 -1.41
CA PRO A 104 -0.10 1.92 -2.40
C PRO A 104 -0.41 0.80 -3.40
N GLY A 105 -1.69 0.54 -3.62
CA GLY A 105 -2.14 -0.35 -4.68
C GLY A 105 -2.16 0.36 -6.04
N TYR A 106 -2.13 -0.39 -7.13
CA TYR A 106 -2.21 0.21 -8.47
C TYR A 106 -3.48 1.04 -8.68
N ARG A 107 -4.60 0.67 -8.03
CA ARG A 107 -5.83 1.48 -8.04
C ARG A 107 -5.68 2.79 -7.29
N GLY A 108 -4.84 2.82 -6.26
CA GLY A 108 -4.45 4.05 -5.56
C GLY A 108 -3.63 4.97 -6.47
N LEU A 109 -2.63 4.43 -7.15
CA LEU A 109 -1.83 5.19 -8.13
C LEU A 109 -2.71 5.76 -9.24
N LEU A 110 -3.65 4.97 -9.79
CA LEU A 110 -4.62 5.45 -10.77
C LEU A 110 -5.52 6.57 -10.22
N SER A 111 -5.97 6.42 -8.97
CA SER A 111 -6.79 7.44 -8.31
C SER A 111 -6.03 8.74 -8.14
N LEU A 112 -4.77 8.67 -7.70
CA LEU A 112 -3.90 9.85 -7.53
C LEU A 112 -3.59 10.51 -8.89
N ALA A 113 -3.26 9.73 -9.90
CA ALA A 113 -3.03 10.24 -11.26
C ALA A 113 -4.24 11.01 -11.80
N ARG A 114 -5.46 10.47 -11.62
CA ARG A 114 -6.70 11.14 -12.05
C ARG A 114 -7.04 12.40 -11.27
N ARG A 115 -6.58 12.51 -10.01
CA ARG A 115 -6.81 13.72 -9.18
C ARG A 115 -6.08 14.95 -9.70
N SER A 116 -5.01 14.80 -10.47
CA SER A 116 -4.35 15.92 -11.13
C SER A 116 -5.29 16.68 -12.05
N GLY A 117 -6.33 16.01 -12.54
CA GLY A 117 -7.30 16.56 -13.49
C GLY A 117 -6.76 16.70 -14.91
N GLU A 118 -5.50 16.39 -15.18
CA GLU A 118 -4.86 16.48 -16.50
C GLU A 118 -5.12 15.24 -17.37
N ILE A 119 -5.47 14.11 -16.74
CA ILE A 119 -5.63 12.83 -17.41
C ILE A 119 -7.10 12.59 -17.72
N THR A 120 -7.44 12.40 -18.98
CA THR A 120 -8.79 12.07 -19.45
C THR A 120 -9.05 10.57 -19.40
N SER A 121 -8.12 9.75 -19.85
CA SER A 121 -8.18 8.29 -19.74
C SER A 121 -6.80 7.68 -19.50
N LEU A 122 -6.78 6.55 -18.83
CA LEU A 122 -5.61 5.68 -18.68
C LEU A 122 -6.08 4.24 -18.79
N GLU A 123 -5.63 3.57 -19.82
CA GLU A 123 -6.04 2.22 -20.19
C GLU A 123 -4.81 1.33 -20.37
N THR A 124 -4.97 0.04 -20.13
CA THR A 124 -3.92 -0.96 -20.38
C THR A 124 -4.53 -2.17 -21.03
N ASP A 125 -3.88 -2.64 -22.12
CA ASP A 125 -4.29 -3.83 -22.83
C ASP A 125 -3.15 -4.79 -23.05
N ILE A 126 -3.52 -6.07 -23.16
CA ILE A 126 -2.63 -7.19 -23.41
C ILE A 126 -2.79 -7.60 -24.86
N VAL A 127 -1.66 -7.76 -25.53
CA VAL A 127 -1.59 -8.26 -26.90
C VAL A 127 -1.22 -9.74 -26.86
N TYR A 128 -1.95 -10.53 -27.62
CA TYR A 128 -1.76 -11.97 -27.76
C TYR A 128 -1.22 -12.31 -29.18
N GLU A 129 -0.70 -13.51 -29.34
CA GLU A 129 -0.04 -13.94 -30.58
C GLU A 129 -0.91 -13.80 -31.83
N ASN A 130 -2.21 -14.08 -31.72
CA ASN A 130 -3.14 -14.04 -32.86
C ASN A 130 -3.79 -12.66 -33.06
N ASP A 131 -3.49 -11.67 -32.21
CA ASP A 131 -3.95 -10.29 -32.41
C ASP A 131 -3.16 -9.61 -33.50
N HIS A 132 -3.83 -8.73 -34.28
CA HIS A 132 -3.12 -7.79 -35.11
C HIS A 132 -2.60 -6.63 -34.30
N PHE A 133 -1.29 -6.47 -34.21
CA PHE A 133 -0.66 -5.40 -33.44
C PHE A 133 0.46 -4.75 -34.24
N ASP A 134 0.41 -3.42 -34.35
CA ASP A 134 1.44 -2.59 -34.95
C ASP A 134 1.89 -1.49 -34.00
N LEU A 135 3.20 -1.37 -33.85
CA LEU A 135 3.83 -0.40 -32.94
C LEU A 135 4.88 0.39 -33.73
N THR A 136 4.61 1.67 -33.91
CA THR A 136 5.55 2.60 -34.51
C THR A 136 6.10 3.55 -33.46
N LEU A 137 7.43 3.64 -33.41
CA LEU A 137 8.16 4.55 -32.50
C LEU A 137 8.85 5.64 -33.35
N GLY A 138 9.32 6.68 -32.70
CA GLY A 138 9.99 7.81 -33.33
C GLY A 138 9.22 9.10 -33.10
N ILE A 139 9.25 10.02 -34.08
CA ILE A 139 8.59 11.32 -33.97
C ILE A 139 7.06 11.14 -34.00
N GLU A 140 6.56 10.34 -34.91
CA GLU A 140 5.13 10.00 -35.01
C GLU A 140 4.89 8.63 -34.40
N LYS A 141 4.69 8.62 -33.10
CA LYS A 141 4.42 7.40 -32.35
C LYS A 141 2.98 6.95 -32.55
N LYS A 142 2.79 5.65 -32.84
CA LYS A 142 1.46 5.06 -33.04
C LYS A 142 1.39 3.65 -32.49
N ILE A 143 0.24 3.32 -31.89
CA ILE A 143 -0.17 1.94 -31.57
C ILE A 143 -1.47 1.67 -32.31
N GLU A 144 -1.51 0.54 -33.01
CA GLU A 144 -2.73 -0.02 -33.57
C GLU A 144 -2.90 -1.46 -33.06
N HIS A 145 -4.01 -1.74 -32.43
CA HIS A 145 -4.32 -3.04 -31.86
C HIS A 145 -5.74 -3.46 -32.25
N LYS A 146 -5.84 -4.57 -32.96
CA LYS A 146 -7.09 -5.21 -33.33
C LYS A 146 -7.10 -6.61 -32.72
N PRO A 147 -7.84 -6.82 -31.63
CA PRO A 147 -7.90 -8.11 -30.96
C PRO A 147 -8.48 -9.19 -31.90
N PHE A 148 -7.89 -10.37 -31.86
CA PHE A 148 -8.48 -11.54 -32.50
C PHE A 148 -9.72 -11.98 -31.72
N LEU A 149 -10.87 -12.04 -32.39
CA LEU A 149 -12.17 -12.36 -31.77
C LEU A 149 -12.56 -13.84 -31.87
N GLY A 150 -11.64 -14.70 -32.32
CA GLY A 150 -11.84 -16.15 -32.32
C GLY A 150 -11.64 -16.79 -30.94
N GLU A 151 -11.79 -18.12 -30.87
CA GLU A 151 -11.76 -18.86 -29.60
C GLU A 151 -10.41 -18.80 -28.88
N GLU A 152 -9.29 -18.88 -29.63
CA GLU A 152 -7.95 -18.90 -29.05
C GLU A 152 -7.13 -17.70 -29.53
N ARG A 153 -6.80 -16.80 -28.61
CA ARG A 153 -5.94 -15.65 -28.89
C ARG A 153 -4.44 -15.97 -28.85
N GLY A 154 -4.05 -17.17 -28.38
CA GLY A 154 -2.65 -17.57 -28.23
C GLY A 154 -2.03 -17.06 -26.92
N ALA A 155 -0.69 -17.13 -26.84
CA ALA A 155 0.05 -16.67 -25.67
C ALA A 155 0.12 -15.14 -25.62
N ILE A 156 0.34 -14.61 -24.41
CA ILE A 156 0.59 -13.18 -24.22
C ILE A 156 1.99 -12.82 -24.74
N ILE A 157 2.10 -11.83 -25.63
CA ILE A 157 3.37 -11.39 -26.22
C ILE A 157 3.86 -10.06 -25.64
N LEU A 158 2.95 -9.11 -25.39
CA LEU A 158 3.28 -7.83 -24.78
C LEU A 158 2.07 -7.21 -24.06
N VAL A 159 2.33 -6.18 -23.28
CA VAL A 159 1.34 -5.32 -22.66
C VAL A 159 1.68 -3.87 -22.96
N TYR A 160 0.68 -3.05 -23.17
CA TYR A 160 0.85 -1.61 -23.33
C TYR A 160 -0.14 -0.82 -22.49
N GLY A 161 0.20 0.43 -22.22
CA GLY A 161 -0.67 1.40 -21.56
C GLY A 161 -0.72 2.68 -22.36
N VAL A 162 -1.90 3.30 -22.41
CA VAL A 162 -2.12 4.58 -23.08
C VAL A 162 -2.76 5.55 -22.13
N ALA A 163 -2.18 6.73 -21.97
CA ALA A 163 -2.75 7.86 -21.26
C ALA A 163 -3.14 8.95 -22.27
N LYS A 164 -4.34 9.49 -22.12
CA LYS A 164 -4.82 10.66 -22.87
C LYS A 164 -4.95 11.85 -21.93
N PHE A 165 -4.50 13.01 -22.39
CA PHE A 165 -4.52 14.26 -21.62
C PHE A 165 -5.60 15.23 -22.08
N LYS A 166 -5.93 16.20 -21.26
CA LYS A 166 -6.94 17.22 -21.57
C LYS A 166 -6.55 18.15 -22.73
N ASP A 167 -5.25 18.39 -22.91
CA ASP A 167 -4.70 19.18 -24.01
C ASP A 167 -4.76 18.47 -25.36
N GLY A 168 -5.28 17.24 -25.41
CA GLY A 168 -5.34 16.39 -26.60
C GLY A 168 -4.08 15.56 -26.82
N GLY A 169 -3.04 15.73 -26.00
CA GLY A 169 -1.84 14.91 -26.02
C GLY A 169 -2.11 13.48 -25.58
N CYS A 170 -1.23 12.58 -25.98
CA CYS A 170 -1.23 11.20 -25.50
C CYS A 170 0.19 10.72 -25.20
N HIS A 171 0.30 9.85 -24.23
CA HIS A 171 1.51 9.10 -23.94
C HIS A 171 1.21 7.62 -23.90
N PHE A 172 2.10 6.81 -24.43
CA PHE A 172 2.00 5.36 -24.25
C PHE A 172 3.33 4.74 -23.89
N GLU A 173 3.24 3.64 -23.15
CA GLU A 173 4.33 2.77 -22.78
C GLU A 173 3.99 1.33 -23.13
N TRP A 174 4.98 0.51 -23.33
CA TRP A 174 4.82 -0.91 -23.62
C TRP A 174 5.92 -1.74 -22.95
N MET A 175 5.64 -3.01 -22.75
CA MET A 175 6.58 -4.00 -22.20
C MET A 175 6.37 -5.34 -22.90
N THR A 176 7.46 -5.97 -23.28
CA THR A 176 7.40 -7.37 -23.71
C THR A 176 7.11 -8.28 -22.52
N ILE A 177 6.59 -9.47 -22.80
CA ILE A 177 6.38 -10.45 -21.74
C ILE A 177 7.69 -10.85 -21.05
N SER A 178 8.82 -10.82 -21.78
CA SER A 178 10.15 -11.04 -21.20
C SER A 178 10.49 -9.99 -20.12
N ASP A 179 10.10 -8.74 -20.32
CA ASP A 179 10.34 -7.69 -19.33
C ASP A 179 9.45 -7.86 -18.09
N VAL A 180 8.19 -8.26 -18.32
CA VAL A 180 7.26 -8.59 -17.23
C VAL A 180 7.80 -9.76 -16.40
N GLU A 181 8.33 -10.81 -17.03
CA GLU A 181 8.93 -11.96 -16.36
C GLU A 181 10.18 -11.60 -15.56
N LYS A 182 10.98 -10.60 -15.99
CA LYS A 182 12.10 -10.07 -15.19
C LYS A 182 11.58 -9.42 -13.89
N ILE A 183 10.47 -8.69 -13.95
CA ILE A 183 9.83 -8.07 -12.78
C ILE A 183 9.23 -9.13 -11.87
N LYS A 184 8.50 -10.11 -12.44
CA LYS A 184 7.95 -11.24 -11.67
C LYS A 184 9.02 -11.95 -10.85
N ARG A 185 10.19 -12.22 -11.44
CA ARG A 185 11.32 -12.91 -10.76
C ARG A 185 11.86 -12.12 -9.55
N LYS A 186 11.76 -10.79 -9.56
CA LYS A 186 12.17 -9.93 -8.45
C LYS A 186 11.05 -9.78 -7.39
N SER A 187 9.81 -10.08 -7.74
CA SER A 187 8.66 -9.88 -6.85
C SER A 187 8.68 -10.88 -5.69
N ARG A 188 8.54 -10.39 -4.47
CA ARG A 188 8.44 -11.22 -3.27
C ARG A 188 7.23 -12.14 -3.36
N GLY A 189 7.43 -13.41 -3.02
CA GLY A 189 6.35 -14.40 -3.00
C GLY A 189 5.85 -14.82 -4.39
N ALA A 190 6.48 -14.39 -5.50
CA ALA A 190 6.06 -14.79 -6.85
C ALA A 190 6.12 -16.30 -7.08
N ALA A 191 7.02 -17.00 -6.37
CA ALA A 191 7.15 -18.46 -6.46
C ALA A 191 6.07 -19.25 -5.69
N SER A 192 5.29 -18.60 -4.82
CA SER A 192 4.22 -19.24 -4.07
C SER A 192 3.09 -19.68 -5.01
N ALA A 193 2.55 -20.90 -4.80
CA ALA A 193 1.40 -21.40 -5.56
C ALA A 193 0.16 -20.47 -5.46
N TYR A 194 0.02 -19.75 -4.35
CA TYR A 194 -1.06 -18.81 -4.09
C TYR A 194 -0.74 -17.38 -4.56
N SER A 195 0.41 -17.19 -5.20
CA SER A 195 0.79 -15.87 -5.71
C SER A 195 -0.17 -15.43 -6.83
N PRO A 196 -0.62 -14.16 -6.85
CA PRO A 196 -1.39 -13.60 -7.96
C PRO A 196 -0.67 -13.73 -9.32
N TRP A 197 0.65 -13.85 -9.32
CA TRP A 197 1.43 -14.16 -10.52
C TRP A 197 1.12 -15.55 -11.11
N ASN A 198 0.59 -16.47 -10.30
CA ASN A 198 0.23 -17.81 -10.73
C ASN A 198 -1.28 -18.00 -10.87
N THR A 199 -2.10 -17.26 -10.11
CA THR A 199 -3.57 -17.38 -10.14
C THR A 199 -4.23 -16.40 -11.11
N ASP A 200 -3.64 -15.20 -11.30
CA ASP A 200 -4.22 -14.10 -12.06
C ASP A 200 -3.16 -13.37 -12.91
N TYR A 201 -2.41 -14.15 -13.70
CA TYR A 201 -1.26 -13.65 -14.44
C TYR A 201 -1.56 -12.43 -15.29
N ALA A 202 -2.64 -12.44 -16.06
CA ALA A 202 -3.04 -11.33 -16.92
C ALA A 202 -3.30 -10.02 -16.13
N GLN A 203 -3.88 -10.12 -14.92
CA GLN A 203 -4.08 -8.95 -14.06
C GLN A 203 -2.75 -8.42 -13.51
N MET A 204 -1.81 -9.32 -13.18
CA MET A 204 -0.47 -8.92 -12.75
C MET A 204 0.31 -8.23 -13.87
N VAL A 205 0.17 -8.71 -15.11
CA VAL A 205 0.74 -8.06 -16.30
C VAL A 205 0.19 -6.63 -16.45
N ARG A 206 -1.13 -6.44 -16.39
CA ARG A 206 -1.76 -5.10 -16.42
C ARG A 206 -1.30 -4.21 -15.27
N LYS A 207 -1.27 -4.74 -14.05
CA LYS A 207 -0.77 -4.02 -12.87
C LYS A 207 0.65 -3.51 -13.08
N THR A 208 1.52 -4.35 -13.63
CA THR A 208 2.92 -4.01 -13.91
C THR A 208 3.01 -2.87 -14.92
N MET A 209 2.17 -2.92 -15.98
CA MET A 209 2.10 -1.85 -16.97
C MET A 209 1.60 -0.53 -16.40
N ILE A 210 0.56 -0.57 -15.55
CA ILE A 210 0.06 0.64 -14.87
C ILE A 210 1.16 1.29 -14.04
N ARG A 211 1.92 0.50 -13.27
CA ARG A 211 3.04 1.02 -12.47
C ARG A 211 4.14 1.65 -13.33
N ARG A 212 4.39 1.10 -14.50
CA ARG A 212 5.36 1.67 -15.43
C ARG A 212 4.88 3.02 -15.99
N ILE A 213 3.67 3.06 -16.54
CA ILE A 213 3.18 4.26 -17.24
C ILE A 213 2.95 5.44 -16.30
N VAL A 214 2.55 5.21 -15.04
CA VAL A 214 2.31 6.31 -14.07
C VAL A 214 3.55 7.17 -13.82
N ASN A 215 4.77 6.64 -14.03
CA ASN A 215 6.01 7.41 -13.91
C ASN A 215 6.17 8.50 -14.99
N TYR A 216 5.41 8.42 -16.07
CA TYR A 216 5.46 9.36 -17.20
C TYR A 216 4.25 10.31 -17.23
N LEU A 217 3.37 10.21 -16.27
CA LEU A 217 2.19 11.07 -16.19
C LEU A 217 2.51 12.39 -15.47
N PRO A 218 1.69 13.44 -15.67
CA PRO A 218 1.76 14.65 -14.85
C PRO A 218 1.69 14.29 -13.37
N MET A 219 2.74 14.64 -12.61
CA MET A 219 2.90 14.23 -11.22
C MET A 219 2.41 15.31 -10.26
N SER A 220 1.46 14.95 -9.39
CA SER A 220 1.26 15.65 -8.12
C SER A 220 2.27 15.16 -7.08
N ILE A 221 2.44 15.94 -6.01
CA ILE A 221 3.31 15.55 -4.87
C ILE A 221 2.86 14.20 -4.29
N GLU A 222 1.54 14.00 -4.14
CA GLU A 222 0.97 12.78 -3.61
C GLU A 222 1.24 11.57 -4.51
N LEU A 223 1.16 11.73 -5.83
CA LEU A 223 1.47 10.65 -6.77
C LEU A 223 2.96 10.30 -6.72
N SER A 224 3.85 11.30 -6.69
CA SER A 224 5.29 11.10 -6.56
C SER A 224 5.64 10.32 -5.28
N ASN A 225 5.09 10.75 -4.13
CA ASN A 225 5.28 10.08 -2.85
C ASN A 225 4.76 8.63 -2.88
N ALA A 226 3.58 8.42 -3.46
CA ALA A 226 2.99 7.07 -3.57
C ALA A 226 3.86 6.15 -4.44
N ILE A 227 4.43 6.64 -5.53
CA ILE A 227 5.34 5.88 -6.39
C ILE A 227 6.60 5.50 -5.60
N GLN A 228 7.26 6.46 -4.94
CA GLN A 228 8.46 6.21 -4.14
C GLN A 228 8.23 5.18 -3.04
N ILE A 229 7.11 5.27 -2.32
CA ILE A 229 6.74 4.30 -1.29
C ILE A 229 6.51 2.92 -1.92
N SER A 230 5.83 2.87 -3.06
CA SER A 230 5.53 1.62 -3.76
C SER A 230 6.81 0.92 -4.24
N ASP A 231 7.77 1.67 -4.78
CA ASP A 231 9.04 1.14 -5.28
C ASP A 231 9.94 0.67 -4.11
N ALA A 232 10.02 1.47 -3.04
CA ALA A 232 10.75 1.08 -1.84
C ALA A 232 10.17 -0.20 -1.21
N ALA A 233 8.84 -0.35 -1.19
CA ALA A 233 8.18 -1.54 -0.66
C ALA A 233 8.51 -2.81 -1.48
N GLU A 234 8.63 -2.71 -2.81
CA GLU A 234 9.06 -3.83 -3.66
C GLU A 234 10.51 -4.21 -3.42
N ASP A 235 11.39 -3.22 -3.24
CA ASP A 235 12.79 -3.44 -2.86
C ASP A 235 12.95 -3.96 -1.41
N GLY A 236 11.87 -4.03 -0.65
CA GLY A 236 11.87 -4.42 0.76
C GLY A 236 12.46 -3.36 1.69
N LYS A 237 12.49 -2.12 1.25
CA LYS A 237 12.89 -0.96 2.03
C LYS A 237 11.64 -0.25 2.56
N LYS A 238 11.80 0.54 3.62
CA LYS A 238 10.78 1.48 4.08
C LYS A 238 11.02 2.83 3.41
N ALA A 239 9.97 3.42 2.87
CA ALA A 239 9.94 4.83 2.56
C ALA A 239 8.86 5.50 3.39
N PHE A 240 9.15 6.71 3.85
CA PHE A 240 8.22 7.57 4.57
C PHE A 240 8.01 8.84 3.75
N ILE A 241 6.81 9.37 3.82
CA ILE A 241 6.57 10.75 3.37
C ILE A 241 7.30 11.65 4.37
N GLU A 242 8.27 12.43 3.92
CA GLU A 242 8.87 13.49 4.71
C GLU A 242 7.80 14.57 4.97
N ALA A 243 6.98 14.35 5.98
CA ALA A 243 6.19 15.39 6.59
C ALA A 243 6.77 15.58 7.98
N ASP A 244 6.97 16.83 8.38
CA ASP A 244 7.34 17.20 9.75
C ASP A 244 6.30 16.68 10.75
N ILE A 245 6.37 15.40 11.06
CA ILE A 245 5.67 14.84 12.22
C ILE A 245 6.55 15.20 13.40
N VAL A 246 6.31 16.36 13.98
CA VAL A 246 6.77 16.65 15.33
C VAL A 246 6.07 15.69 16.26
N MET A 247 6.67 14.53 16.46
CA MET A 247 6.34 13.66 17.59
C MET A 247 6.84 14.43 18.81
N THR A 248 5.93 15.06 19.51
CA THR A 248 6.21 15.43 20.90
C THR A 248 6.36 14.12 21.64
N ASP A 249 7.61 13.74 21.91
CA ASP A 249 7.94 12.74 22.92
C ASP A 249 7.40 13.26 24.25
N GLU A 250 6.19 12.91 24.61
CA GLU A 250 5.78 12.93 26.00
C GLU A 250 6.60 11.83 26.65
N GLU A 251 7.64 12.25 27.34
CA GLU A 251 8.51 11.45 28.18
C GLU A 251 7.67 10.52 29.05
N GLU A 252 7.85 9.22 28.89
CA GLU A 252 7.49 8.25 29.91
C GLU A 252 8.34 8.55 31.17
N GLN A 253 7.83 9.43 32.01
CA GLN A 253 8.35 9.55 33.38
C GLN A 253 8.00 8.27 34.11
N GLN A 254 8.95 7.35 34.15
CA GLN A 254 8.95 6.27 35.13
C GLN A 254 9.10 6.90 36.51
N PRO A 255 8.24 6.58 37.50
CA PRO A 255 8.47 7.03 38.87
C PRO A 255 9.69 6.32 39.43
N GLU A 256 10.75 7.09 39.70
CA GLU A 256 11.89 6.61 40.49
C GLU A 256 11.40 6.18 41.87
N ILE A 257 11.47 4.89 42.15
CA ILE A 257 11.28 4.36 43.49
C ILE A 257 12.59 4.63 44.24
N ASN A 258 12.63 5.73 44.99
CA ASN A 258 13.65 6.01 45.99
C ASN A 258 13.53 4.98 47.15
N GLN A 259 14.41 3.99 47.14
CA GLN A 259 14.66 3.18 48.33
C GLN A 259 15.70 3.92 49.20
N GLU A 260 15.25 4.68 50.17
CA GLU A 260 16.07 5.11 51.29
C GLU A 260 16.39 3.89 52.16
N ILE A 261 17.61 3.40 52.07
CA ILE A 261 18.14 2.47 53.08
C ILE A 261 18.73 3.32 54.20
N LYS A 262 18.01 3.41 55.30
CA LYS A 262 18.58 3.87 56.55
C LYS A 262 19.45 2.75 57.12
N GLY A 263 20.76 2.96 57.07
CA GLY A 263 21.70 2.22 57.90
C GLY A 263 21.89 2.92 59.23
N GLU A 264 21.41 2.29 60.29
CA GLU A 264 21.80 2.62 61.64
C GLU A 264 23.04 1.79 62.02
N THR A 265 24.08 2.50 62.35
CA THR A 265 25.26 1.96 63.03
C THR A 265 25.13 2.20 64.53
N ALA A 266 25.29 1.15 65.33
CA ALA A 266 25.73 1.21 66.70
C ALA A 266 27.16 0.65 66.76
#